data_cd36a1036704787a104ed5423eed4dbd
#
_entry.id   cd36a1036704787a104ed5423eed4dbd
#
_cell.length_a   1.000
_cell.length_b   1.000
_cell.length_c   1.000
_cell.angle_alpha   90.00
_cell.angle_beta   90.00
_cell.angle_gamma   90.00
#
_symmetry.space_group_name_H-M   'P 1'
#
loop_
_entity.id
_entity.type
_entity.pdbx_description
1 polymer ?
#
loop_
_entity_poly.entity_id
_entity_poly.type
_entity_poly.pdbx_seq_one_letter_code
_entity_poly.pdbx_strand_id
1 'polypeptide(L)'
;VLAWNRAAEVVYGPYGRLEGDERNTLHLIFTDPAHRRLLVDWEAVARASLAMFRADYARHTGNPDFMRLIAHLTRQSTEFAQWWPQREVARPLAGQKRINHPTAGQMLFEYSSLGVGDLPDMKLIVFTPLDDSGKKLEQLLRDRPR
;
A
#
# COMPACT_ATOMS: atom_id res chain seq x y z
N VAL A 1 0.49 -2.98 7.94
CA VAL A 1 -0.08 -1.73 8.48
C VAL A 1 -0.30 -1.91 9.97
N LEU A 2 0.31 -1.05 10.79
CA LEU A 2 0.24 -1.13 12.26
C LEU A 2 -0.92 -0.29 12.83
N ALA A 3 -1.11 0.90 12.27
CA ALA A 3 -2.16 1.83 12.66
C ALA A 3 -2.66 2.61 11.44
N TRP A 4 -3.89 3.04 11.50
CA TRP A 4 -4.55 3.83 10.44
C TRP A 4 -5.64 4.71 11.05
N ASN A 5 -5.97 5.78 10.35
CA ASN A 5 -7.10 6.60 10.70
C ASN A 5 -8.37 6.17 9.93
N ARG A 6 -9.48 6.73 10.30
CA ARG A 6 -10.78 6.43 9.68
C ARG A 6 -10.81 6.80 8.18
N ALA A 7 -10.13 7.86 7.79
CA ALA A 7 -10.04 8.24 6.37
C ALA A 7 -9.36 7.14 5.54
N ALA A 8 -8.26 6.57 6.03
CA ALA A 8 -7.61 5.44 5.38
C ALA A 8 -8.54 4.21 5.31
N GLU A 9 -9.32 3.94 6.35
CA GLU A 9 -10.25 2.82 6.37
C GLU A 9 -11.40 2.96 5.36
N VAL A 10 -11.97 4.14 5.18
CA VAL A 10 -13.03 4.33 4.19
C VAL A 10 -12.52 4.27 2.76
N VAL A 11 -11.26 4.64 2.51
CA VAL A 11 -10.64 4.60 1.18
C VAL A 11 -10.13 3.21 0.83
N TYR A 12 -9.40 2.55 1.72
CA TYR A 12 -8.69 1.29 1.44
C TYR A 12 -9.41 0.04 1.94
N GLY A 13 -10.44 0.21 2.76
CA GLY A 13 -11.19 -0.89 3.36
C GLY A 13 -10.82 -1.15 4.83
N PRO A 14 -11.52 -2.10 5.46
CA PRO A 14 -11.46 -2.31 6.90
C PRO A 14 -10.21 -3.12 7.30
N TYR A 15 -9.08 -2.46 7.47
CA TYR A 15 -7.84 -3.07 7.96
C TYR A 15 -8.02 -3.85 9.27
N GLY A 16 -8.97 -3.44 10.11
CA GLY A 16 -9.26 -4.12 11.37
C GLY A 16 -9.80 -5.54 11.23
N ARG A 17 -10.28 -5.93 10.02
CA ARG A 17 -10.75 -7.28 9.71
C ARG A 17 -9.66 -8.20 9.19
N LEU A 18 -8.49 -7.63 8.86
CA LEU A 18 -7.35 -8.37 8.36
C LEU A 18 -6.48 -8.82 9.53
N GLU A 19 -5.92 -10.00 9.44
CA GLU A 19 -5.06 -10.57 10.48
C GLU A 19 -3.64 -10.86 9.96
N GLY A 20 -2.66 -10.73 10.83
CA GLY A 20 -1.28 -11.10 10.54
C GLY A 20 -0.74 -10.48 9.25
N ASP A 21 -0.27 -11.33 8.36
CA ASP A 21 0.34 -10.95 7.08
C ASP A 21 -0.66 -10.33 6.09
N GLU A 22 -1.97 -10.53 6.26
CA GLU A 22 -3.00 -9.89 5.43
C GLU A 22 -3.00 -8.36 5.54
N ARG A 23 -2.57 -7.79 6.69
CA ARG A 23 -2.38 -6.34 6.85
C ARG A 23 -1.11 -5.81 6.17
N ASN A 24 -0.31 -6.67 5.61
CA ASN A 24 0.89 -6.24 4.90
C ASN A 24 0.48 -5.59 3.56
N THR A 25 0.92 -4.34 3.35
CA THR A 25 0.57 -3.59 2.13
C THR A 25 1.04 -4.32 0.87
N LEU A 26 2.21 -4.95 0.91
CA LEU A 26 2.74 -5.71 -0.23
C LEU A 26 1.86 -6.93 -0.52
N HIS A 27 1.41 -7.63 0.53
CA HIS A 27 0.44 -8.72 0.39
C HIS A 27 -0.84 -8.23 -0.29
N LEU A 28 -1.46 -7.17 0.20
CA LEU A 28 -2.68 -6.60 -0.40
C LEU A 28 -2.49 -6.22 -1.87
N ILE A 29 -1.39 -5.57 -2.20
CA ILE A 29 -1.10 -5.15 -3.59
C ILE A 29 -1.01 -6.34 -4.55
N PHE A 30 -0.38 -7.44 -4.13
CA PHE A 30 -0.10 -8.57 -5.01
C PHE A 30 -1.13 -9.70 -4.97
N THR A 31 -1.92 -9.80 -3.90
CA THR A 31 -2.84 -10.96 -3.71
C THR A 31 -4.30 -10.59 -3.59
N ASP A 32 -4.65 -9.34 -3.25
CA ASP A 32 -6.05 -8.94 -3.11
C ASP A 32 -6.60 -8.32 -4.41
N PRO A 33 -7.53 -8.99 -5.11
CA PRO A 33 -8.14 -8.46 -6.32
C PRO A 33 -8.92 -7.15 -6.10
N ALA A 34 -9.48 -6.93 -4.91
CA ALA A 34 -10.20 -5.71 -4.60
C ALA A 34 -9.22 -4.54 -4.47
N HIS A 35 -8.10 -4.75 -3.79
CA HIS A 35 -7.04 -3.77 -3.67
C HIS A 35 -6.40 -3.44 -5.03
N ARG A 36 -6.22 -4.45 -5.89
CA ARG A 36 -5.73 -4.27 -7.26
C ARG A 36 -6.65 -3.37 -8.09
N ARG A 37 -7.98 -3.56 -8.02
CA ARG A 37 -8.97 -2.70 -8.73
C ARG A 37 -9.03 -1.28 -8.19
N LEU A 38 -8.71 -1.11 -6.91
CA LEU A 38 -8.68 0.20 -6.26
C LEU A 38 -7.55 1.10 -6.83
N LEU A 39 -6.41 0.52 -7.21
CA LEU A 39 -5.24 1.23 -7.68
C LEU A 39 -5.31 1.43 -9.20
N VAL A 40 -5.52 2.68 -9.65
CA VAL A 40 -5.60 3.00 -11.11
C VAL A 40 -4.29 2.60 -11.81
N ASP A 41 -3.15 2.94 -11.23
CA ASP A 41 -1.83 2.64 -11.76
C ASP A 41 -1.20 1.44 -11.00
N TRP A 42 -1.94 0.34 -10.90
CA TRP A 42 -1.55 -0.80 -10.05
C TRP A 42 -0.12 -1.29 -10.31
N GLU A 43 0.28 -1.47 -11.58
CA GLU A 43 1.61 -1.98 -11.90
C GLU A 43 2.73 -1.04 -11.40
N ALA A 44 2.57 0.27 -11.62
CA ALA A 44 3.55 1.26 -11.16
C ALA A 44 3.65 1.26 -9.63
N VAL A 45 2.50 1.20 -8.93
CA VAL A 45 2.44 1.12 -7.46
C VAL A 45 3.09 -0.17 -6.97
N ALA A 46 2.79 -1.31 -7.60
CA ALA A 46 3.31 -2.61 -7.20
C ALA A 46 4.83 -2.68 -7.39
N ARG A 47 5.36 -2.21 -8.53
CA ARG A 47 6.82 -2.15 -8.78
C ARG A 47 7.54 -1.24 -7.79
N ALA A 48 6.99 -0.06 -7.51
CA ALA A 48 7.58 0.86 -6.54
C ALA A 48 7.56 0.28 -5.11
N SER A 49 6.45 -0.34 -4.71
CA SER A 49 6.34 -1.00 -3.39
C SER A 49 7.31 -2.18 -3.26
N LEU A 50 7.48 -2.95 -4.34
CA LEU A 50 8.43 -4.06 -4.39
C LEU A 50 9.89 -3.58 -4.24
N ALA A 51 10.23 -2.46 -4.85
CA ALA A 51 11.56 -1.90 -4.74
C ALA A 51 11.85 -1.34 -3.33
N MET A 52 10.87 -0.69 -2.71
CA MET A 52 10.98 -0.28 -1.30
C MET A 52 11.17 -1.50 -0.40
N PHE A 53 10.43 -2.57 -0.63
CA PHE A 53 10.55 -3.82 0.12
C PHE A 53 11.93 -4.47 -0.06
N ARG A 54 12.51 -4.45 -1.28
CA ARG A 54 13.88 -4.93 -1.52
C ARG A 54 14.92 -4.14 -0.72
N ALA A 55 14.77 -2.82 -0.66
CA ALA A 55 15.66 -1.97 0.13
C ALA A 55 15.55 -2.29 1.63
N ASP A 56 14.35 -2.51 2.12
CA ASP A 56 14.12 -2.93 3.51
C ASP A 56 14.71 -4.33 3.77
N TYR A 57 14.47 -5.29 2.89
CA TYR A 57 15.04 -6.64 2.98
C TYR A 57 16.57 -6.64 3.01
N ALA A 58 17.22 -5.80 2.18
CA ALA A 58 18.68 -5.70 2.14
C ALA A 58 19.28 -5.24 3.48
N ARG A 59 18.52 -4.41 4.25
CA ARG A 59 18.93 -3.99 5.61
C ARG A 59 18.69 -5.04 6.68
N HIS A 60 17.81 -6.01 6.41
CA HIS A 60 17.39 -7.06 7.35
C HIS A 60 17.66 -8.45 6.81
N THR A 61 18.80 -8.63 6.15
CA THR A 61 19.21 -9.91 5.54
C THR A 61 19.16 -11.05 6.56
N GLY A 62 18.50 -12.14 6.18
CA GLY A 62 18.35 -13.32 7.04
C GLY A 62 17.19 -13.26 8.05
N ASN A 63 16.40 -12.19 8.07
CA ASN A 63 15.21 -12.13 8.89
C ASN A 63 14.15 -13.11 8.37
N PRO A 64 13.68 -14.07 9.20
CA PRO A 64 12.76 -15.13 8.78
C PRO A 64 11.38 -14.61 8.35
N ASP A 65 10.93 -13.47 8.86
CA ASP A 65 9.63 -12.89 8.50
C ASP A 65 9.63 -12.39 7.06
N PHE A 66 10.72 -11.75 6.61
CA PHE A 66 10.90 -11.37 5.21
C PHE A 66 10.92 -12.61 4.30
N MET A 67 11.67 -13.64 4.68
CA MET A 67 11.77 -14.88 3.89
C MET A 67 10.41 -15.58 3.77
N ARG A 68 9.63 -15.63 4.85
CA ARG A 68 8.27 -16.18 4.86
C ARG A 68 7.35 -15.41 3.92
N LEU A 69 7.36 -14.08 3.99
CA LEU A 69 6.54 -13.23 3.11
C LEU A 69 6.94 -13.38 1.64
N ILE A 70 8.22 -13.39 1.31
CA ILE A 70 8.72 -13.62 -0.06
C ILE A 70 8.23 -14.97 -0.58
N ALA A 71 8.41 -16.05 0.19
CA ALA A 71 7.96 -17.38 -0.19
C ALA A 71 6.44 -17.44 -0.40
N HIS A 72 5.67 -16.78 0.47
CA HIS A 72 4.22 -16.69 0.36
C HIS A 72 3.81 -15.95 -0.92
N LEU A 73 4.33 -14.75 -1.15
CA LEU A 73 3.99 -13.93 -2.32
C LEU A 73 4.43 -14.57 -3.65
N THR A 74 5.57 -15.26 -3.66
CA THR A 74 6.03 -16.01 -4.84
C THR A 74 5.05 -17.12 -5.24
N ARG A 75 4.39 -17.75 -4.27
CA ARG A 75 3.37 -18.78 -4.56
C ARG A 75 2.02 -18.20 -4.95
N GLN A 76 1.68 -16.99 -4.47
CA GLN A 76 0.34 -16.41 -4.61
C GLN A 76 0.22 -15.43 -5.78
N SER A 77 1.31 -14.86 -6.28
CA SER A 77 1.29 -13.88 -7.34
C SER A 77 2.33 -14.19 -8.42
N THR A 78 1.86 -14.36 -9.64
CA THR A 78 2.71 -14.55 -10.82
C THR A 78 3.59 -13.34 -11.07
N GLU A 79 3.03 -12.14 -10.92
CA GLU A 79 3.78 -10.89 -11.11
C GLU A 79 4.88 -10.74 -10.05
N PHE A 80 4.58 -11.06 -8.78
CA PHE A 80 5.61 -11.04 -7.74
C PHE A 80 6.72 -12.03 -8.05
N ALA A 81 6.38 -13.28 -8.40
CA ALA A 81 7.36 -14.33 -8.74
C ALA A 81 8.28 -13.92 -9.90
N GLN A 82 7.72 -13.26 -10.91
CA GLN A 82 8.47 -12.77 -12.06
C GLN A 82 9.35 -11.57 -11.73
N TRP A 83 8.84 -10.63 -10.92
CA TRP A 83 9.54 -9.37 -10.67
C TRP A 83 10.52 -9.44 -9.51
N TRP A 84 10.29 -10.28 -8.51
CA TRP A 84 11.17 -10.38 -7.35
C TRP A 84 12.65 -10.61 -7.70
N PRO A 85 13.03 -11.54 -8.59
CA PRO A 85 14.43 -11.78 -8.94
C PRO A 85 15.04 -10.66 -9.81
N GLN A 86 14.23 -9.78 -10.40
CA GLN A 86 14.72 -8.72 -11.27
C GLN A 86 15.32 -7.59 -10.42
N ARG A 87 16.54 -7.17 -10.76
CA ARG A 87 17.21 -6.04 -10.08
C ARG A 87 16.84 -4.71 -10.74
N GLU A 88 15.55 -4.39 -10.80
CA GLU A 88 15.14 -3.09 -11.30
C GLU A 88 15.35 -2.02 -10.22
N VAL A 89 15.99 -0.92 -10.61
CA VAL A 89 16.04 0.30 -9.80
C VAL A 89 14.66 0.95 -9.90
N ALA A 90 13.92 0.95 -8.80
CA ALA A 90 12.62 1.61 -8.77
C ALA A 90 12.78 3.10 -9.04
N ARG A 91 11.99 3.60 -9.96
CA ARG A 91 11.71 5.03 -9.99
C ARG A 91 10.77 5.34 -8.81
N PRO A 92 11.06 6.39 -8.02
CA PRO A 92 10.10 6.85 -7.03
C PRO A 92 8.77 7.09 -7.75
N LEU A 93 7.68 6.56 -7.21
CA LEU A 93 6.37 7.06 -7.61
C LEU A 93 6.39 8.56 -7.35
N ALA A 94 6.18 9.37 -8.39
CA ALA A 94 5.89 10.77 -8.22
C ALA A 94 4.78 10.86 -7.16
N GLY A 95 4.95 11.67 -6.12
CA GLY A 95 4.19 11.68 -4.87
C GLY A 95 2.66 11.72 -4.95
N GLN A 96 2.07 11.23 -6.05
CA GLN A 96 0.63 11.17 -6.28
C GLN A 96 0.15 9.73 -6.47
N LYS A 97 -1.05 9.44 -5.95
CA LYS A 97 -1.70 8.15 -6.04
C LYS A 97 -3.14 8.32 -6.49
N ARG A 98 -3.49 7.67 -7.58
CA ARG A 98 -4.85 7.62 -8.11
C ARG A 98 -5.58 6.39 -7.59
N ILE A 99 -6.75 6.61 -7.00
CA ILE A 99 -7.61 5.59 -6.41
C ILE A 99 -8.91 5.54 -7.20
N ASN A 100 -9.35 4.36 -7.58
CA ASN A 100 -10.66 4.12 -8.18
C ASN A 100 -11.60 3.53 -7.10
N HIS A 101 -12.17 4.42 -6.29
CA HIS A 101 -13.02 4.01 -5.17
C HIS A 101 -14.37 3.50 -5.68
N PRO A 102 -14.91 2.36 -5.18
CA PRO A 102 -16.12 1.73 -5.73
C PRO A 102 -17.38 2.59 -5.66
N THR A 103 -17.48 3.50 -4.71
CA THR A 103 -18.65 4.40 -4.55
C THR A 103 -18.34 5.85 -4.88
N ALA A 104 -17.15 6.36 -4.58
CA ALA A 104 -16.77 7.76 -4.82
C ALA A 104 -16.11 7.99 -6.18
N GLY A 105 -15.84 6.92 -6.95
CA GLY A 105 -15.15 7.01 -8.23
C GLY A 105 -13.67 7.37 -8.10
N GLN A 106 -13.11 8.05 -9.08
CA GLN A 106 -11.70 8.40 -9.06
C GLN A 106 -11.40 9.47 -8.00
N MET A 107 -10.35 9.24 -7.24
CA MET A 107 -9.80 10.15 -6.25
C MET A 107 -8.29 10.27 -6.47
N LEU A 108 -7.74 11.45 -6.22
CA LEU A 108 -6.32 11.75 -6.33
C LEU A 108 -5.78 12.17 -4.98
N PHE A 109 -4.67 11.59 -4.60
CA PHE A 109 -3.95 11.92 -3.36
C PHE A 109 -2.49 12.22 -3.65
N GLU A 110 -1.95 13.22 -2.99
CA GLU A 110 -0.53 13.35 -2.78
C GLU A 110 -0.15 12.52 -1.56
N TYR A 111 0.99 11.80 -1.60
CA TYR A 111 1.44 11.08 -0.43
C TYR A 111 2.85 11.49 -0.01
N SER A 112 3.07 11.50 1.29
CA SER A 112 4.36 11.75 1.92
C SER A 112 4.71 10.60 2.84
N SER A 113 5.97 10.19 2.85
CA SER A 113 6.51 9.18 3.77
C SER A 113 7.44 9.86 4.75
N LEU A 114 7.12 9.78 6.02
CA LEU A 114 7.87 10.39 7.12
C LEU A 114 8.43 9.28 8.02
N GLY A 115 9.70 9.43 8.43
CA GLY A 115 10.28 8.59 9.47
C GLY A 115 9.68 8.92 10.84
N VAL A 116 9.64 7.95 11.74
CA VAL A 116 9.10 8.12 13.09
C VAL A 116 10.24 8.14 14.10
N GLY A 117 10.74 9.33 14.43
CA GLY A 117 11.74 9.53 15.47
C GLY A 117 12.91 8.55 15.42
N ASP A 118 13.19 7.91 16.55
CA ASP A 118 14.26 6.92 16.70
C ASP A 118 13.88 5.50 16.26
N LEU A 119 12.78 5.33 15.54
CA LEU A 119 12.30 4.05 15.04
C LEU A 119 12.57 3.93 13.53
N PRO A 120 13.76 3.48 13.11
CA PRO A 120 14.21 3.55 11.71
C PRO A 120 13.36 2.71 10.75
N ASP A 121 12.68 1.68 11.25
CA ASP A 121 11.83 0.78 10.47
C ASP A 121 10.35 1.21 10.47
N MET A 122 10.00 2.27 11.18
CA MET A 122 8.65 2.79 11.24
C MET A 122 8.48 4.01 10.33
N LYS A 123 7.44 3.97 9.51
CA LYS A 123 7.10 5.05 8.58
C LYS A 123 5.65 5.48 8.80
N LEU A 124 5.44 6.79 8.82
CA LEU A 124 4.11 7.40 8.74
C LEU A 124 3.85 7.79 7.29
N ILE A 125 2.84 7.21 6.68
CA ILE A 125 2.40 7.58 5.34
C ILE A 125 1.20 8.52 5.47
N VAL A 126 1.32 9.72 4.95
CA VAL A 126 0.26 10.74 4.93
C VAL A 126 -0.26 10.87 3.51
N PHE A 127 -1.57 10.78 3.35
CA PHE A 127 -2.27 11.02 2.09
C PHE A 127 -3.06 12.32 2.18
N THR A 128 -2.73 13.28 1.32
CA THR A 128 -3.43 14.56 1.20
C THR A 128 -4.33 14.52 -0.03
N PRO A 129 -5.65 14.64 0.12
CA PRO A 129 -6.55 14.65 -1.04
C PRO A 129 -6.33 15.90 -1.90
N LEU A 130 -6.30 15.72 -3.22
CA LEU A 130 -6.18 16.77 -4.21
C LEU A 130 -7.51 16.96 -4.95
N ASP A 131 -7.68 18.10 -5.58
CA ASP A 131 -8.85 18.46 -6.38
C ASP A 131 -10.17 18.27 -5.60
N ASP A 132 -11.15 17.60 -6.19
CA ASP A 132 -12.43 17.28 -5.57
C ASP A 132 -12.38 16.09 -4.59
N SER A 133 -11.23 15.45 -4.46
CA SER A 133 -11.06 14.23 -3.63
C SER A 133 -11.30 14.48 -2.15
N GLY A 134 -11.04 15.71 -1.67
CA GLY A 134 -11.38 16.13 -0.31
C GLY A 134 -12.88 16.05 -0.03
N LYS A 135 -13.71 16.58 -0.94
CA LYS A 135 -15.18 16.53 -0.81
C LYS A 135 -15.70 15.10 -0.87
N LYS A 136 -15.16 14.28 -1.77
CA LYS A 136 -15.50 12.85 -1.88
C LYS A 136 -15.15 12.11 -0.59
N LEU A 137 -13.99 12.37 -0.01
CA LEU A 137 -13.56 11.78 1.25
C LEU A 137 -14.49 12.17 2.41
N GLU A 138 -14.86 13.45 2.52
CA GLU A 138 -15.80 13.91 3.52
C GLU A 138 -17.17 13.22 3.39
N GLN A 139 -17.65 13.01 2.17
CA GLN A 139 -18.89 12.28 1.92
C GLN A 139 -18.79 10.83 2.38
N LEU A 140 -17.72 10.13 2.02
CA LEU A 140 -17.46 8.74 2.47
C LEU A 140 -17.42 8.62 4.00
N LEU A 141 -16.84 9.63 4.67
CA LEU A 141 -16.77 9.68 6.14
C LEU A 141 -18.14 9.89 6.78
N ARG A 142 -19.05 10.64 6.14
CA ARG A 142 -20.44 10.85 6.60
C ARG A 142 -21.29 9.60 6.40
N ASP A 143 -21.15 8.95 5.24
CA ASP A 143 -21.99 7.80 4.84
C ASP A 143 -21.67 6.51 5.61
N ARG A 144 -20.52 6.44 6.25
CA ARG A 144 -20.13 5.33 7.14
C ARG A 144 -19.98 5.85 8.58
N PRO A 145 -21.06 6.00 9.34
CA PRO A 145 -20.96 6.34 10.75
C PRO A 145 -20.18 5.26 11.52
N ARG A 146 -19.67 5.63 12.70
CA ARG A 146 -18.83 4.76 13.56
C ARG A 146 -19.54 3.48 13.94
#